data_7a564fa1394550d4b8d554caa7c3a31a
#
_entry.id   7a564fa1394550d4b8d554caa7c3a31a
#
_cell.length_a   1.000
_cell.length_b   1.000
_cell.length_c   1.000
_cell.angle_alpha   90.00
_cell.angle_beta   90.00
_cell.angle_gamma   90.00
#
_symmetry.space_group_name_H-M   'P 1'
#
loop_
_entity.id
_entity.type
_entity.pdbx_description
1 polymer ?
#
loop_
_entity_poly.entity_id
_entity_poly.type
_entity_poly.pdbx_seq_one_letter_code
_entity_poly.pdbx_strand_id
1 'polypeptide(L)'
;MVTVLPGGTPQHSIAQPEPADVKPVALDLEGVRLDIPVFTTETRSLKASLIRSVTGGKLSRRGGGAVVTALQNVSCTIREGDRVALIGHNGAGKSTFLRLVSGIYQHTDGRFEAHVPVFPMIHKSFITSSELSGMQAIKAHYLLVHGNLRGFDAFCDDVVTFSGLGDFVQLPVKTYSQGMAARLLFAVLTAGTHDCLAMDEGFGAGDSSFFQKAQERMHGFLATAGTLLLASHSDPLLRQFCHRGLVFSEGSIVFDGPLEDALSYYHHTAD
;
A
#
# COMPACT_ATOMS: atom_id res chain seq x y z
N MET A 1 78.00 -5.70 28.33
CA MET A 1 77.27 -6.83 27.81
C MET A 1 75.88 -6.37 27.50
N VAL A 2 75.65 -6.02 26.22
CA VAL A 2 74.40 -5.42 25.75
C VAL A 2 73.59 -6.49 25.03
N THR A 3 72.44 -6.84 25.55
CA THR A 3 71.55 -7.78 24.93
C THR A 3 70.49 -6.98 24.14
N VAL A 4 70.54 -7.08 22.82
CA VAL A 4 69.56 -6.53 21.87
C VAL A 4 68.45 -7.57 21.72
N LEU A 5 67.18 -7.14 21.93
CA LEU A 5 65.97 -7.93 21.59
C LEU A 5 65.44 -7.46 20.24
N PRO A 6 64.97 -8.38 19.39
CA PRO A 6 64.55 -8.04 18.00
C PRO A 6 63.16 -7.47 17.93
N GLY A 7 62.95 -6.63 16.91
CA GLY A 7 61.79 -5.82 16.63
C GLY A 7 60.49 -6.64 16.35
N GLY A 8 59.44 -6.19 16.98
CA GLY A 8 58.07 -6.53 16.62
C GLY A 8 57.57 -5.59 15.50
N THR A 9 57.22 -6.19 14.38
CA THR A 9 56.50 -5.52 13.28
C THR A 9 55.10 -5.10 13.74
N PRO A 10 54.66 -3.86 13.48
CA PRO A 10 53.28 -3.47 13.78
C PRO A 10 52.34 -4.20 12.82
N GLN A 11 51.51 -5.07 13.34
CA GLN A 11 50.38 -5.63 12.61
C GLN A 11 49.38 -4.49 12.39
N HIS A 12 49.28 -4.01 11.14
CA HIS A 12 48.16 -3.22 10.70
C HIS A 12 46.91 -4.13 10.75
N SER A 13 46.09 -3.92 11.77
CA SER A 13 44.72 -4.39 11.80
C SER A 13 43.98 -3.68 10.65
N ILE A 14 43.74 -4.43 9.59
CA ILE A 14 42.79 -4.02 8.54
C ILE A 14 41.44 -4.00 9.22
N ALA A 15 40.90 -2.82 9.52
CA ALA A 15 39.53 -2.64 9.94
C ALA A 15 38.66 -3.26 8.86
N GLN A 16 37.94 -4.29 9.22
CA GLN A 16 36.87 -4.83 8.37
C GLN A 16 35.89 -3.68 8.14
N PRO A 17 35.42 -3.46 6.88
CA PRO A 17 34.38 -2.46 6.64
C PRO A 17 33.18 -2.85 7.52
N GLU A 18 32.65 -1.90 8.30
CA GLU A 18 31.40 -2.05 9.01
C GLU A 18 30.35 -2.52 8.00
N PRO A 19 29.47 -3.50 8.37
CA PRO A 19 28.41 -3.92 7.48
C PRO A 19 27.58 -2.70 7.12
N ALA A 20 27.46 -2.42 5.84
CA ALA A 20 26.61 -1.37 5.31
C ALA A 20 25.28 -1.41 6.08
N ASP A 21 24.81 -0.25 6.53
CA ASP A 21 23.64 -0.02 7.38
C ASP A 21 22.40 -0.65 6.71
N VAL A 22 22.19 -1.94 6.97
CA VAL A 22 21.11 -2.72 6.37
C VAL A 22 19.83 -2.31 7.09
N LYS A 23 19.02 -1.47 6.44
CA LYS A 23 17.74 -1.02 6.98
C LYS A 23 16.90 -2.19 7.48
N PRO A 24 16.16 -2.04 8.59
CA PRO A 24 15.27 -3.07 9.12
C PRO A 24 14.27 -3.56 8.06
N VAL A 25 13.84 -4.81 8.20
CA VAL A 25 12.79 -5.38 7.36
C VAL A 25 11.45 -4.83 7.83
N ALA A 26 10.67 -4.26 6.93
CA ALA A 26 9.31 -3.80 7.17
C ALA A 26 8.30 -4.92 6.88
N LEU A 27 8.44 -5.58 5.72
CA LEU A 27 7.56 -6.67 5.28
C LEU A 27 8.42 -7.80 4.67
N ASP A 28 8.09 -9.04 5.00
CA ASP A 28 8.74 -10.23 4.47
C ASP A 28 7.73 -11.25 3.97
N LEU A 29 7.86 -11.67 2.71
CA LEU A 29 6.98 -12.63 2.04
C LEU A 29 7.81 -13.75 1.42
N GLU A 30 7.45 -15.00 1.72
CA GLU A 30 8.08 -16.21 1.18
C GLU A 30 7.01 -17.15 0.61
N GLY A 31 6.98 -17.32 -0.72
CA GLY A 31 6.10 -18.26 -1.39
C GLY A 31 4.60 -18.01 -1.15
N VAL A 32 4.22 -16.77 -0.86
CA VAL A 32 2.85 -16.43 -0.45
C VAL A 32 1.86 -16.72 -1.55
N ARG A 33 0.79 -17.43 -1.18
CA ARG A 33 -0.36 -17.73 -2.03
C ARG A 33 -1.64 -17.19 -1.39
N LEU A 34 -2.55 -16.70 -2.22
CA LEU A 34 -3.88 -16.28 -1.81
C LEU A 34 -4.93 -16.84 -2.75
N ASP A 35 -5.74 -17.73 -2.21
CA ASP A 35 -6.89 -18.33 -2.87
C ASP A 35 -8.18 -17.70 -2.33
N ILE A 36 -8.99 -17.11 -3.22
CA ILE A 36 -10.26 -16.45 -2.87
C ILE A 36 -11.43 -17.38 -3.29
N PRO A 37 -12.24 -17.86 -2.33
CA PRO A 37 -13.41 -18.68 -2.66
C PRO A 37 -14.47 -17.85 -3.37
N VAL A 38 -15.00 -18.38 -4.48
CA VAL A 38 -16.11 -17.77 -5.23
C VAL A 38 -17.39 -18.52 -4.89
N PHE A 39 -18.24 -17.90 -4.09
CA PHE A 39 -19.56 -18.43 -3.77
C PHE A 39 -20.53 -18.05 -4.90
N THR A 40 -20.81 -18.97 -5.81
CA THR A 40 -21.85 -18.81 -6.82
C THR A 40 -23.03 -19.70 -6.50
N THR A 41 -24.20 -19.12 -6.40
CA THR A 41 -25.48 -19.87 -6.21
C THR A 41 -25.87 -20.67 -7.43
N GLU A 42 -25.19 -20.51 -8.57
CA GLU A 42 -25.46 -21.22 -9.82
C GLU A 42 -24.17 -21.79 -10.44
N THR A 43 -24.00 -23.08 -10.32
CA THR A 43 -22.87 -23.87 -10.85
C THR A 43 -22.88 -24.06 -12.38
N ARG A 44 -23.74 -23.38 -13.14
CA ARG A 44 -23.93 -23.61 -14.59
C ARG A 44 -24.06 -22.37 -15.47
N SER A 45 -23.44 -21.22 -15.15
CA SER A 45 -23.63 -20.02 -15.94
C SER A 45 -22.31 -19.43 -16.46
N LEU A 46 -22.41 -18.81 -17.65
CA LEU A 46 -21.41 -18.02 -18.41
C LEU A 46 -20.60 -16.99 -17.59
N LYS A 47 -20.96 -16.74 -16.31
CA LYS A 47 -20.27 -15.85 -15.38
C LYS A 47 -18.84 -16.28 -15.02
N ALA A 48 -18.52 -17.60 -15.09
CA ALA A 48 -17.16 -18.09 -14.86
C ALA A 48 -16.17 -17.60 -15.92
N SER A 49 -16.63 -17.34 -17.15
CA SER A 49 -15.82 -16.75 -18.22
C SER A 49 -15.56 -15.26 -18.00
N LEU A 50 -16.54 -14.53 -17.44
CA LEU A 50 -16.42 -13.10 -17.12
C LEU A 50 -15.47 -12.85 -15.93
N ILE A 51 -15.48 -13.73 -14.92
CA ILE A 51 -14.57 -13.64 -13.77
C ILE A 51 -13.11 -13.82 -14.23
N ARG A 52 -12.85 -14.72 -15.19
CA ARG A 52 -11.52 -14.89 -15.79
C ARG A 52 -10.99 -13.64 -16.47
N SER A 53 -11.87 -12.90 -17.14
CA SER A 53 -11.50 -11.67 -17.88
C SER A 53 -11.25 -10.47 -16.96
N VAL A 54 -11.82 -10.48 -15.74
CA VAL A 54 -11.76 -9.32 -14.84
C VAL A 54 -10.67 -9.46 -13.77
N THR A 55 -10.29 -10.69 -13.36
CA THR A 55 -9.39 -10.92 -12.22
C THR A 55 -8.01 -11.47 -12.58
N GLY A 56 -7.76 -11.86 -13.84
CA GLY A 56 -6.45 -12.43 -14.26
C GLY A 56 -6.04 -13.72 -13.55
N GLY A 57 -6.86 -14.21 -12.60
CA GLY A 57 -6.53 -15.36 -11.76
C GLY A 57 -6.90 -16.71 -12.37
N LYS A 58 -6.15 -17.77 -12.03
CA LYS A 58 -6.43 -19.14 -12.44
C LYS A 58 -7.60 -19.71 -11.63
N LEU A 59 -8.73 -20.02 -12.31
CA LEU A 59 -9.88 -20.66 -11.68
C LEU A 59 -9.60 -22.16 -11.48
N SER A 60 -9.62 -22.64 -10.25
CA SER A 60 -9.54 -24.06 -9.91
C SER A 60 -10.79 -24.51 -9.13
N ARG A 61 -11.09 -25.83 -9.17
CA ARG A 61 -12.13 -26.42 -8.31
C ARG A 61 -11.48 -27.18 -7.17
N ARG A 62 -11.73 -26.77 -5.94
CA ARG A 62 -11.30 -27.47 -4.74
C ARG A 62 -12.52 -27.70 -3.84
N GLY A 63 -12.81 -28.94 -3.48
CA GLY A 63 -13.86 -29.27 -2.49
C GLY A 63 -15.29 -28.82 -2.83
N GLY A 64 -15.69 -28.78 -4.12
CA GLY A 64 -17.07 -28.43 -4.54
C GLY A 64 -17.35 -26.96 -4.80
N GLY A 65 -16.40 -26.02 -4.54
CA GLY A 65 -16.49 -24.59 -4.85
C GLY A 65 -15.51 -24.16 -5.92
N ALA A 66 -15.80 -23.05 -6.61
CA ALA A 66 -14.85 -22.37 -7.48
C ALA A 66 -13.90 -21.53 -6.62
N VAL A 67 -12.60 -21.61 -6.89
CA VAL A 67 -11.56 -20.86 -6.20
C VAL A 67 -10.76 -20.08 -7.23
N VAL A 68 -10.52 -18.79 -7.00
CA VAL A 68 -9.64 -17.95 -7.80
C VAL A 68 -8.33 -17.78 -7.04
N THR A 69 -7.22 -18.26 -7.61
CA THR A 69 -5.89 -17.97 -7.10
C THR A 69 -5.53 -16.53 -7.51
N ALA A 70 -5.57 -15.63 -6.56
CA ALA A 70 -5.35 -14.21 -6.78
C ALA A 70 -3.87 -13.80 -6.63
N LEU A 71 -3.12 -14.51 -5.77
CA LEU A 71 -1.67 -14.42 -5.67
C LEU A 71 -1.07 -15.82 -5.68
N GLN A 72 0.09 -15.97 -6.36
CA GLN A 72 0.73 -17.26 -6.55
C GLN A 72 2.24 -17.13 -6.37
N ASN A 73 2.79 -17.81 -5.35
CA ASN A 73 4.23 -17.90 -5.07
C ASN A 73 4.92 -16.52 -5.02
N VAL A 74 4.31 -15.57 -4.28
CA VAL A 74 4.85 -14.22 -4.12
C VAL A 74 5.93 -14.22 -3.06
N SER A 75 7.15 -13.83 -3.42
CA SER A 75 8.28 -13.69 -2.51
C SER A 75 8.94 -12.32 -2.73
N CYS A 76 9.06 -11.53 -1.69
CA CYS A 76 9.81 -10.27 -1.69
C CYS A 76 10.04 -9.81 -0.25
N THR A 77 11.14 -9.08 -0.04
CA THR A 77 11.46 -8.41 1.21
C THR A 77 11.43 -6.90 0.98
N ILE A 78 10.65 -6.18 1.78
CA ILE A 78 10.55 -4.72 1.74
C ILE A 78 11.14 -4.18 3.03
N ARG A 79 12.07 -3.22 2.92
CA ARG A 79 12.77 -2.64 4.07
C ARG A 79 12.16 -1.30 4.44
N GLU A 80 12.38 -0.86 5.68
CA GLU A 80 11.95 0.46 6.13
C GLU A 80 12.56 1.56 5.24
N GLY A 81 11.70 2.48 4.80
CA GLY A 81 12.07 3.55 3.87
C GLY A 81 12.17 3.13 2.40
N ASP A 82 11.84 1.89 2.05
CA ASP A 82 11.69 1.50 0.65
C ASP A 82 10.47 2.20 0.03
N ARG A 83 10.64 2.63 -1.23
CA ARG A 83 9.59 3.25 -2.04
C ARG A 83 9.39 2.42 -3.29
N VAL A 84 8.35 1.58 -3.24
CA VAL A 84 8.14 0.49 -4.18
C VAL A 84 6.93 0.75 -5.06
N ALA A 85 7.15 0.79 -6.36
CA ALA A 85 6.10 0.81 -7.38
C ALA A 85 5.57 -0.60 -7.64
N LEU A 86 4.26 -0.77 -7.65
CA LEU A 86 3.59 -1.99 -8.09
C LEU A 86 3.09 -1.77 -9.52
N ILE A 87 3.71 -2.46 -10.48
CA ILE A 87 3.51 -2.29 -11.91
C ILE A 87 2.84 -3.54 -12.48
N GLY A 88 1.98 -3.40 -13.49
CA GLY A 88 1.30 -4.52 -14.14
C GLY A 88 -0.08 -4.13 -14.64
N HIS A 89 -0.65 -4.93 -15.54
CA HIS A 89 -1.97 -4.71 -16.12
C HIS A 89 -3.10 -4.83 -15.06
N ASN A 90 -4.32 -4.44 -15.44
CA ASN A 90 -5.50 -4.61 -14.59
C ASN A 90 -5.74 -6.12 -14.35
N GLY A 91 -5.96 -6.50 -13.08
CA GLY A 91 -6.11 -7.89 -12.69
C GLY A 91 -4.80 -8.67 -12.47
N ALA A 92 -3.61 -8.05 -12.62
CA ALA A 92 -2.33 -8.70 -12.38
C ALA A 92 -2.06 -9.11 -10.92
N GLY A 93 -2.86 -8.61 -9.96
CA GLY A 93 -2.73 -8.94 -8.54
C GLY A 93 -2.31 -7.79 -7.62
N LYS A 94 -1.97 -6.60 -8.15
CA LYS A 94 -1.47 -5.44 -7.37
C LYS A 94 -2.36 -5.05 -6.20
N SER A 95 -3.65 -4.79 -6.45
CA SER A 95 -4.60 -4.42 -5.38
C SER A 95 -4.82 -5.55 -4.38
N THR A 96 -4.71 -6.80 -4.82
CA THR A 96 -4.81 -7.98 -3.94
C THR A 96 -3.58 -8.07 -3.04
N PHE A 97 -2.39 -7.82 -3.59
CA PHE A 97 -1.15 -7.74 -2.83
C PHE A 97 -1.21 -6.63 -1.76
N LEU A 98 -1.65 -5.42 -2.13
CA LEU A 98 -1.82 -4.32 -1.17
C LEU A 98 -2.79 -4.69 -0.04
N ARG A 99 -3.92 -5.36 -0.35
CA ARG A 99 -4.88 -5.83 0.67
C ARG A 99 -4.29 -6.90 1.58
N LEU A 100 -3.46 -7.79 1.04
CA LEU A 100 -2.78 -8.82 1.83
C LEU A 100 -1.79 -8.18 2.80
N VAL A 101 -0.87 -7.33 2.33
CA VAL A 101 0.14 -6.71 3.19
C VAL A 101 -0.45 -5.75 4.22
N SER A 102 -1.65 -5.23 3.96
CA SER A 102 -2.43 -4.41 4.91
C SER A 102 -3.27 -5.24 5.89
N GLY A 103 -3.17 -6.57 5.87
CA GLY A 103 -3.92 -7.45 6.76
C GLY A 103 -5.42 -7.57 6.46
N ILE A 104 -5.90 -7.03 5.32
CA ILE A 104 -7.31 -7.15 4.89
C ILE A 104 -7.61 -8.57 4.41
N TYR A 105 -6.63 -9.20 3.74
CA TYR A 105 -6.69 -10.58 3.33
C TYR A 105 -5.63 -11.41 4.06
N GLN A 106 -5.97 -12.66 4.39
CA GLN A 106 -5.04 -13.63 4.93
C GLN A 106 -4.55 -14.53 3.79
N HIS A 107 -3.23 -14.78 3.76
CA HIS A 107 -2.65 -15.76 2.83
C HIS A 107 -3.17 -17.17 3.11
N THR A 108 -3.24 -18.00 2.07
CA THR A 108 -3.71 -19.39 2.18
C THR A 108 -2.55 -20.38 2.24
N ASP A 109 -1.34 -19.96 1.82
CA ASP A 109 -0.12 -20.74 1.87
C ASP A 109 1.11 -19.80 1.84
N GLY A 110 2.29 -20.30 2.20
CA GLY A 110 3.51 -19.52 2.34
C GLY A 110 3.63 -18.82 3.69
N ARG A 111 4.56 -17.87 3.79
CA ARG A 111 4.83 -17.09 5.01
C ARG A 111 4.76 -15.60 4.71
N PHE A 112 4.08 -14.85 5.56
CA PHE A 112 4.04 -13.39 5.54
C PHE A 112 4.23 -12.84 6.95
N GLU A 113 5.18 -11.93 7.11
CA GLU A 113 5.42 -11.19 8.34
C GLU A 113 5.46 -9.69 8.06
N ALA A 114 4.71 -8.92 8.84
CA ALA A 114 4.74 -7.47 8.86
C ALA A 114 5.35 -7.01 10.18
N HIS A 115 6.46 -6.29 10.12
CA HIS A 115 7.18 -5.75 11.28
C HIS A 115 6.77 -4.32 11.61
N VAL A 116 6.10 -3.65 10.69
CA VAL A 116 5.51 -2.31 10.85
C VAL A 116 4.03 -2.32 10.47
N PRO A 117 3.20 -1.46 11.08
CA PRO A 117 1.80 -1.32 10.67
C PRO A 117 1.70 -0.74 9.26
N VAL A 118 0.90 -1.38 8.41
CA VAL A 118 0.65 -0.91 7.03
C VAL A 118 -0.68 -0.18 6.98
N PHE A 119 -0.65 1.10 6.64
CA PHE A 119 -1.86 1.90 6.47
C PHE A 119 -2.42 1.73 5.04
N PRO A 120 -3.63 1.15 4.89
CA PRO A 120 -4.22 0.93 3.58
C PRO A 120 -4.95 2.17 3.07
N MET A 121 -4.51 2.70 1.94
CA MET A 121 -5.21 3.71 1.16
C MET A 121 -5.75 3.09 -0.14
N ILE A 122 -6.63 2.09 0.03
CA ILE A 122 -7.11 1.20 -1.06
C ILE A 122 -8.60 1.42 -1.35
N HIS A 123 -9.38 1.91 -0.39
CA HIS A 123 -10.82 2.08 -0.50
C HIS A 123 -11.24 3.54 -0.61
N LYS A 124 -12.20 3.82 -1.50
CA LYS A 124 -12.78 5.15 -1.73
C LYS A 124 -13.98 5.47 -0.83
N SER A 125 -14.23 4.68 0.20
CA SER A 125 -15.38 4.87 1.08
C SER A 125 -14.96 4.92 2.54
N PHE A 126 -15.67 5.71 3.33
CA PHE A 126 -15.53 5.67 4.77
C PHE A 126 -15.82 4.26 5.32
N ILE A 127 -15.00 3.83 6.26
CA ILE A 127 -15.22 2.57 7.00
C ILE A 127 -16.36 2.75 8.02
N THR A 128 -16.79 4.00 8.26
CA THR A 128 -17.80 4.36 9.27
C THR A 128 -19.21 4.49 8.69
N SER A 129 -20.23 4.42 9.55
CA SER A 129 -21.62 4.59 9.16
C SER A 129 -21.92 5.99 8.62
N SER A 130 -22.69 6.08 7.54
CA SER A 130 -23.18 7.35 6.99
C SER A 130 -24.16 8.11 7.91
N GLU A 131 -24.68 7.44 8.95
CA GLU A 131 -25.54 8.05 9.98
C GLU A 131 -24.75 8.93 10.96
N LEU A 132 -23.44 8.73 11.07
CA LEU A 132 -22.58 9.55 11.92
C LEU A 132 -22.44 10.95 11.32
N SER A 133 -22.30 11.97 12.20
CA SER A 133 -21.85 13.28 11.73
C SER A 133 -20.41 13.21 11.24
N GLY A 134 -20.00 14.19 10.41
CA GLY A 134 -18.61 14.26 9.96
C GLY A 134 -17.63 14.26 11.13
N MET A 135 -17.92 15.00 12.20
CA MET A 135 -17.10 15.03 13.42
C MET A 135 -17.01 13.65 14.08
N GLN A 136 -18.13 12.93 14.17
CA GLN A 136 -18.13 11.57 14.72
C GLN A 136 -17.38 10.59 13.81
N ALA A 137 -17.48 10.76 12.48
CA ALA A 137 -16.75 9.94 11.51
C ALA A 137 -15.24 10.17 11.61
N ILE A 138 -14.77 11.44 11.76
CA ILE A 138 -13.36 11.79 12.01
C ILE A 138 -12.87 11.09 13.28
N LYS A 139 -13.63 11.22 14.39
CA LYS A 139 -13.26 10.62 15.68
C LYS A 139 -13.22 9.10 15.63
N ALA A 140 -14.20 8.47 14.98
CA ALA A 140 -14.24 7.02 14.80
C ALA A 140 -13.06 6.52 13.98
N HIS A 141 -12.72 7.19 12.87
CA HIS A 141 -11.54 6.87 12.08
C HIS A 141 -10.25 6.96 12.90
N TYR A 142 -10.06 8.07 13.62
CA TYR A 142 -8.88 8.27 14.46
C TYR A 142 -8.72 7.17 15.51
N LEU A 143 -9.82 6.80 16.18
CA LEU A 143 -9.82 5.72 17.17
C LEU A 143 -9.50 4.35 16.55
N LEU A 144 -10.01 4.07 15.36
CA LEU A 144 -9.72 2.82 14.64
C LEU A 144 -8.23 2.70 14.26
N VAL A 145 -7.60 3.81 13.90
CA VAL A 145 -6.19 3.83 13.49
C VAL A 145 -5.25 3.85 14.69
N HIS A 146 -5.54 4.68 15.70
CA HIS A 146 -4.60 4.96 16.80
C HIS A 146 -4.95 4.25 18.13
N GLY A 147 -6.14 3.67 18.25
CA GLY A 147 -6.60 2.98 19.45
C GLY A 147 -6.86 3.88 20.68
N ASN A 148 -6.58 5.19 20.57
CA ASN A 148 -6.73 6.18 21.66
C ASN A 148 -6.97 7.58 21.08
N LEU A 149 -7.22 8.59 21.96
CA LEU A 149 -7.50 9.98 21.55
C LEU A 149 -6.30 10.93 21.72
N ARG A 150 -5.10 10.43 21.98
CA ARG A 150 -3.93 11.31 22.11
C ARG A 150 -3.62 11.96 20.76
N GLY A 151 -3.61 13.28 20.70
CA GLY A 151 -3.38 14.05 19.47
C GLY A 151 -4.61 14.21 18.57
N PHE A 152 -5.79 13.75 19.01
CA PHE A 152 -7.03 13.85 18.24
C PHE A 152 -7.40 15.30 17.89
N ASP A 153 -7.21 16.24 18.79
CA ASP A 153 -7.60 17.64 18.56
C ASP A 153 -6.84 18.24 17.37
N ALA A 154 -5.52 18.07 17.34
CA ALA A 154 -4.69 18.54 16.22
C ALA A 154 -5.04 17.84 14.89
N PHE A 155 -5.30 16.53 14.92
CA PHE A 155 -5.77 15.77 13.76
C PHE A 155 -7.13 16.30 13.28
N CYS A 156 -8.06 16.51 14.19
CA CYS A 156 -9.41 17.00 13.88
C CYS A 156 -9.38 18.38 13.25
N ASP A 157 -8.60 19.31 13.84
CA ASP A 157 -8.44 20.67 13.34
C ASP A 157 -7.84 20.69 11.92
N ASP A 158 -6.85 19.86 11.65
CA ASP A 158 -6.27 19.70 10.31
C ASP A 158 -7.32 19.19 9.31
N VAL A 159 -8.05 18.12 9.66
CA VAL A 159 -9.08 17.53 8.78
C VAL A 159 -10.20 18.54 8.49
N VAL A 160 -10.73 19.23 9.51
CA VAL A 160 -11.81 20.20 9.34
C VAL A 160 -11.36 21.38 8.48
N THR A 161 -10.18 21.92 8.78
CA THR A 161 -9.59 23.05 8.03
C THR A 161 -9.31 22.67 6.56
N PHE A 162 -8.73 21.50 6.34
CA PHE A 162 -8.38 21.06 5.01
C PHE A 162 -9.62 20.73 4.17
N SER A 163 -10.61 20.02 4.73
CA SER A 163 -11.84 19.65 4.01
C SER A 163 -12.67 20.86 3.59
N GLY A 164 -12.56 21.97 4.32
CA GLY A 164 -13.32 23.19 4.08
C GLY A 164 -14.83 23.03 4.32
N LEU A 165 -15.25 22.07 5.14
CA LEU A 165 -16.66 21.79 5.41
C LEU A 165 -17.27 22.74 6.43
N GLY A 166 -16.46 23.41 7.26
CA GLY A 166 -16.95 24.31 8.31
C GLY A 166 -18.00 23.64 9.20
N ASP A 167 -19.13 24.31 9.43
CA ASP A 167 -20.22 23.81 10.29
C ASP A 167 -20.91 22.55 9.74
N PHE A 168 -20.77 22.26 8.44
CA PHE A 168 -21.34 21.03 7.86
C PHE A 168 -20.76 19.77 8.50
N VAL A 169 -19.57 19.83 9.10
CA VAL A 169 -18.97 18.69 9.80
C VAL A 169 -19.85 18.17 10.94
N GLN A 170 -20.77 18.98 11.47
CA GLN A 170 -21.71 18.57 12.51
C GLN A 170 -22.93 17.80 11.97
N LEU A 171 -23.16 17.80 10.65
CA LEU A 171 -24.28 17.12 10.03
C LEU A 171 -23.95 15.66 9.70
N PRO A 172 -24.97 14.76 9.63
CA PRO A 172 -24.77 13.38 9.20
C PRO A 172 -24.16 13.29 7.80
N VAL A 173 -23.15 12.39 7.62
CA VAL A 173 -22.45 12.19 6.34
C VAL A 173 -23.40 11.83 5.20
N LYS A 174 -24.52 11.14 5.48
CA LYS A 174 -25.55 10.83 4.48
C LYS A 174 -26.18 12.07 3.82
N THR A 175 -26.10 13.23 4.45
CA THR A 175 -26.63 14.50 3.93
C THR A 175 -25.62 15.24 3.04
N TYR A 176 -24.38 14.75 2.95
CA TYR A 176 -23.32 15.38 2.18
C TYR A 176 -23.51 15.15 0.68
N SER A 177 -23.13 16.15 -0.12
CA SER A 177 -22.90 15.94 -1.54
C SER A 177 -21.73 14.98 -1.75
N GLN A 178 -21.62 14.36 -2.94
CA GLN A 178 -20.49 13.51 -3.28
C GLN A 178 -19.15 14.25 -3.11
N GLY A 179 -19.09 15.53 -3.49
CA GLY A 179 -17.90 16.36 -3.31
C GLY A 179 -17.54 16.57 -1.84
N MET A 180 -18.52 16.89 -0.98
CA MET A 180 -18.31 17.05 0.48
C MET A 180 -17.80 15.75 1.10
N ALA A 181 -18.42 14.61 0.79
CA ALA A 181 -17.99 13.31 1.29
C ALA A 181 -16.56 12.95 0.82
N ALA A 182 -16.24 13.22 -0.45
CA ALA A 182 -14.90 12.99 -1.00
C ALA A 182 -13.84 13.89 -0.34
N ARG A 183 -14.14 15.17 -0.09
CA ARG A 183 -13.23 16.11 0.60
C ARG A 183 -12.96 15.65 2.03
N LEU A 184 -13.99 15.24 2.78
CA LEU A 184 -13.83 14.75 4.13
C LEU A 184 -13.01 13.46 4.16
N LEU A 185 -13.32 12.49 3.29
CA LEU A 185 -12.59 11.24 3.17
C LEU A 185 -11.11 11.48 2.86
N PHE A 186 -10.84 12.33 1.86
CA PHE A 186 -9.48 12.67 1.47
C PHE A 186 -8.72 13.34 2.62
N ALA A 187 -9.35 14.31 3.31
CA ALA A 187 -8.76 14.99 4.44
C ALA A 187 -8.37 14.02 5.57
N VAL A 188 -9.29 13.12 5.93
CA VAL A 188 -9.08 12.12 6.98
C VAL A 188 -7.94 11.15 6.62
N LEU A 189 -7.90 10.66 5.37
CA LEU A 189 -6.91 9.68 4.93
C LEU A 189 -5.50 10.27 4.77
N THR A 190 -5.40 11.57 4.51
CA THR A 190 -4.12 12.27 4.31
C THR A 190 -3.67 13.08 5.52
N ALA A 191 -4.39 12.99 6.64
CA ALA A 191 -3.98 13.59 7.90
C ALA A 191 -3.00 12.67 8.64
N GLY A 192 -1.88 13.23 9.09
CA GLY A 192 -0.83 12.47 9.82
C GLY A 192 0.22 11.85 8.92
N THR A 193 1.07 11.05 9.55
CA THR A 193 2.18 10.31 8.92
C THR A 193 2.03 8.82 9.22
N HIS A 194 2.52 7.96 8.32
CA HIS A 194 2.43 6.52 8.48
C HIS A 194 3.81 5.87 8.24
N ASP A 195 4.14 4.84 9.03
CA ASP A 195 5.39 4.09 8.91
C ASP A 195 5.46 3.34 7.58
N CYS A 196 4.35 2.74 7.16
CA CYS A 196 4.21 2.10 5.86
C CYS A 196 2.84 2.44 5.24
N LEU A 197 2.86 2.97 4.03
CA LEU A 197 1.67 3.34 3.26
C LEU A 197 1.46 2.39 2.08
N ALA A 198 0.31 1.74 2.01
CA ALA A 198 -0.13 0.94 0.86
C ALA A 198 -1.22 1.66 0.09
N MET A 199 -0.88 2.19 -1.09
CA MET A 199 -1.79 3.02 -1.89
C MET A 199 -2.10 2.39 -3.23
N ASP A 200 -3.41 2.29 -3.54
CA ASP A 200 -3.90 1.89 -4.87
C ASP A 200 -4.38 3.13 -5.64
N GLU A 201 -4.18 3.12 -6.94
CA GLU A 201 -4.54 4.23 -7.82
C GLU A 201 -6.02 4.60 -7.70
N GLY A 202 -6.31 5.91 -7.73
CA GLY A 202 -7.68 6.40 -7.87
C GLY A 202 -8.19 7.29 -6.74
N PHE A 203 -7.33 7.82 -5.89
CA PHE A 203 -7.70 8.92 -5.00
C PHE A 203 -7.73 10.25 -5.76
N GLY A 204 -8.75 10.43 -6.61
CA GLY A 204 -9.03 11.71 -7.25
C GLY A 204 -9.96 12.54 -6.36
N ALA A 205 -9.59 13.78 -6.07
CA ALA A 205 -10.49 14.75 -5.49
C ALA A 205 -11.55 15.15 -6.53
N GLY A 206 -12.81 14.83 -6.25
CA GLY A 206 -13.91 14.92 -7.21
C GLY A 206 -14.41 16.33 -7.57
N ASP A 207 -13.69 17.40 -7.21
CA ASP A 207 -14.09 18.80 -7.46
C ASP A 207 -12.89 19.60 -7.98
N SER A 208 -13.07 20.30 -9.11
CA SER A 208 -12.00 21.07 -9.76
C SER A 208 -11.40 22.17 -8.87
N SER A 209 -12.21 22.78 -8.00
CA SER A 209 -11.74 23.82 -7.08
C SER A 209 -10.89 23.26 -5.91
N PHE A 210 -11.10 22.01 -5.57
CA PHE A 210 -10.36 21.31 -4.51
C PHE A 210 -9.14 20.55 -5.05
N PHE A 211 -9.10 20.32 -6.36
CA PHE A 211 -8.12 19.46 -7.02
C PHE A 211 -6.67 19.87 -6.75
N GLN A 212 -6.35 21.15 -6.94
CA GLN A 212 -4.98 21.64 -6.74
C GLN A 212 -4.53 21.47 -5.28
N LYS A 213 -5.38 21.86 -4.32
CA LYS A 213 -5.13 21.71 -2.88
C LYS A 213 -4.95 20.23 -2.50
N ALA A 214 -5.76 19.34 -3.07
CA ALA A 214 -5.66 17.90 -2.85
C ALA A 214 -4.37 17.32 -3.44
N GLN A 215 -3.96 17.79 -4.61
CA GLN A 215 -2.72 17.37 -5.25
C GLN A 215 -1.49 17.77 -4.41
N GLU A 216 -1.42 19.01 -3.96
CA GLU A 216 -0.34 19.50 -3.09
C GLU A 216 -0.26 18.70 -1.79
N ARG A 217 -1.41 18.43 -1.15
CA ARG A 217 -1.48 17.61 0.06
C ARG A 217 -1.05 16.18 -0.17
N MET A 218 -1.50 15.56 -1.28
CA MET A 218 -1.09 14.21 -1.65
C MET A 218 0.43 14.12 -1.87
N HIS A 219 1.02 15.11 -2.53
CA HIS A 219 2.47 15.20 -2.69
C HIS A 219 3.20 15.24 -1.35
N GLY A 220 2.79 16.12 -0.44
CA GLY A 220 3.37 16.20 0.91
C GLY A 220 3.19 14.89 1.69
N PHE A 221 2.00 14.31 1.63
CA PHE A 221 1.67 13.04 2.28
C PHE A 221 2.54 11.88 1.79
N LEU A 222 2.66 11.71 0.47
CA LEU A 222 3.53 10.68 -0.12
C LEU A 222 5.01 10.93 0.17
N ALA A 223 5.44 12.19 0.22
CA ALA A 223 6.83 12.54 0.52
C ALA A 223 7.22 12.22 1.96
N THR A 224 6.29 12.32 2.92
CA THR A 224 6.52 12.09 4.35
C THR A 224 6.28 10.64 4.79
N ALA A 225 5.68 9.78 3.95
CA ALA A 225 5.55 8.37 4.25
C ALA A 225 6.92 7.72 4.48
N GLY A 226 7.05 6.88 5.51
CA GLY A 226 8.25 6.11 5.77
C GLY A 226 8.53 5.12 4.64
N THR A 227 7.83 4.00 4.63
CA THR A 227 7.82 3.01 3.55
C THR A 227 6.61 3.25 2.65
N LEU A 228 6.74 3.13 1.34
CA LEU A 228 5.66 3.35 0.38
C LEU A 228 5.51 2.17 -0.57
N LEU A 229 4.28 1.64 -0.67
CA LEU A 229 3.84 0.72 -1.71
C LEU A 229 2.81 1.45 -2.57
N LEU A 230 3.15 1.76 -3.81
CA LEU A 230 2.31 2.56 -4.70
C LEU A 230 1.96 1.79 -5.97
N ALA A 231 0.68 1.45 -6.14
CA ALA A 231 0.17 0.95 -7.41
C ALA A 231 -0.36 2.11 -8.24
N SER A 232 0.19 2.33 -9.43
CA SER A 232 -0.26 3.35 -10.37
C SER A 232 0.05 2.96 -11.82
N HIS A 233 -0.76 3.48 -12.74
CA HIS A 233 -0.50 3.42 -14.18
C HIS A 233 0.22 4.67 -14.71
N SER A 234 0.52 5.64 -13.84
CA SER A 234 1.22 6.87 -14.21
C SER A 234 2.72 6.74 -13.95
N ASP A 235 3.50 6.46 -15.00
CA ASP A 235 4.97 6.43 -14.92
C ASP A 235 5.56 7.70 -14.29
N PRO A 236 5.11 8.93 -14.62
CA PRO A 236 5.62 10.14 -13.98
C PRO A 236 5.42 10.14 -12.47
N LEU A 237 4.26 9.66 -11.99
CA LEU A 237 3.97 9.56 -10.56
C LEU A 237 4.88 8.53 -9.88
N LEU A 238 5.08 7.37 -10.51
CA LEU A 238 5.96 6.33 -9.99
C LEU A 238 7.42 6.84 -9.91
N ARG A 239 7.92 7.50 -10.96
CA ARG A 239 9.28 8.10 -10.98
C ARG A 239 9.48 9.17 -9.91
N GLN A 240 8.42 9.88 -9.55
CA GLN A 240 8.50 10.93 -8.54
C GLN A 240 8.65 10.37 -7.12
N PHE A 241 7.99 9.25 -6.82
CA PHE A 241 7.87 8.75 -5.45
C PHE A 241 8.53 7.40 -5.19
N CYS A 242 8.89 6.64 -6.21
CA CYS A 242 9.45 5.30 -6.08
C CYS A 242 10.86 5.19 -6.68
N HIS A 243 11.65 4.25 -6.16
CA HIS A 243 12.98 3.94 -6.69
C HIS A 243 13.15 2.44 -7.01
N ARG A 244 12.22 1.60 -6.59
CA ARG A 244 12.16 0.15 -6.84
C ARG A 244 10.82 -0.19 -7.47
N GLY A 245 10.79 -1.18 -8.36
CA GLY A 245 9.56 -1.66 -8.99
C GLY A 245 9.39 -3.16 -8.85
N LEU A 246 8.17 -3.58 -8.49
CA LEU A 246 7.69 -4.95 -8.55
C LEU A 246 6.72 -5.07 -9.72
N VAL A 247 7.07 -5.87 -10.73
CA VAL A 247 6.18 -6.13 -11.87
C VAL A 247 5.35 -7.37 -11.59
N PHE A 248 4.04 -7.20 -11.61
CA PHE A 248 3.06 -8.27 -11.40
C PHE A 248 2.51 -8.79 -12.73
N SER A 249 2.43 -10.11 -12.85
CA SER A 249 1.73 -10.81 -13.92
C SER A 249 1.04 -12.04 -13.37
N GLU A 250 -0.23 -12.23 -13.67
CA GLU A 250 -1.05 -13.39 -13.26
C GLU A 250 -0.92 -13.76 -11.75
N GLY A 251 -0.88 -12.75 -10.87
CA GLY A 251 -0.78 -12.96 -9.42
C GLY A 251 0.62 -13.27 -8.90
N SER A 252 1.66 -13.20 -9.73
CA SER A 252 3.06 -13.45 -9.35
C SER A 252 3.91 -12.21 -9.58
N ILE A 253 5.01 -12.05 -8.82
CA ILE A 253 6.06 -11.07 -9.12
C ILE A 253 6.98 -11.69 -10.18
N VAL A 254 7.06 -11.04 -11.34
CA VAL A 254 7.90 -11.49 -12.48
C VAL A 254 9.18 -10.67 -12.61
N PHE A 255 9.27 -9.53 -11.96
CA PHE A 255 10.46 -8.70 -11.88
C PHE A 255 10.48 -7.94 -10.55
N ASP A 256 11.65 -7.80 -9.94
CA ASP A 256 11.92 -7.02 -8.74
C ASP A 256 13.29 -6.35 -8.90
N GLY A 257 13.34 -5.02 -8.92
CA GLY A 257 14.58 -4.28 -9.13
C GLY A 257 14.40 -2.77 -9.18
N PRO A 258 15.41 -2.03 -9.67
CA PRO A 258 15.34 -0.60 -9.87
C PRO A 258 14.12 -0.21 -10.71
N LEU A 259 13.52 0.95 -10.38
CA LEU A 259 12.26 1.38 -11.02
C LEU A 259 12.34 1.45 -12.53
N GLU A 260 13.41 2.03 -13.09
CA GLU A 260 13.53 2.20 -14.56
C GLU A 260 13.65 0.86 -15.28
N ASP A 261 14.33 -0.12 -14.67
CA ASP A 261 14.45 -1.48 -15.21
C ASP A 261 13.09 -2.18 -15.16
N ALA A 262 12.33 -1.99 -14.07
CA ALA A 262 10.98 -2.54 -13.91
C ALA A 262 9.99 -1.95 -14.93
N LEU A 263 10.03 -0.63 -15.17
CA LEU A 263 9.22 0.02 -16.19
C LEU A 263 9.60 -0.45 -17.60
N SER A 264 10.90 -0.54 -17.89
CA SER A 264 11.40 -1.06 -19.16
C SER A 264 10.96 -2.50 -19.40
N TYR A 265 11.10 -3.36 -18.38
CA TYR A 265 10.63 -4.75 -18.45
C TYR A 265 9.13 -4.83 -18.74
N TYR A 266 8.32 -4.04 -18.03
CA TYR A 266 6.86 -4.04 -18.22
C TYR A 266 6.46 -3.60 -19.63
N HIS A 267 7.02 -2.50 -20.14
CA HIS A 267 6.68 -1.99 -21.47
C HIS A 267 7.12 -2.92 -22.60
N HIS A 268 8.25 -3.65 -22.46
CA HIS A 268 8.70 -4.61 -23.47
C HIS A 268 7.95 -5.95 -23.45
N THR A 269 7.29 -6.29 -22.32
CA THR A 269 6.54 -7.55 -22.19
C THR A 269 5.04 -7.39 -22.34
N ALA A 270 4.54 -6.15 -22.38
CA ALA A 270 3.12 -5.83 -22.53
C ALA A 270 2.68 -5.70 -24.02
N ASP A 271 3.65 -5.66 -24.95
CA ASP A 271 3.46 -5.75 -26.41
C ASP A 271 3.45 -7.22 -26.84
#